data_a859795c66f00667531341d81bdeb60c
#
_entry.id   a859795c66f00667531341d81bdeb60c
#
_cell.length_a   1.000
_cell.length_b   1.000
_cell.length_c   1.000
_cell.angle_alpha   90.00
_cell.angle_beta   90.00
_cell.angle_gamma   90.00
#
_symmetry.space_group_name_H-M   'P 1'
#
loop_
_entity.id
_entity.type
_entity.pdbx_description
1 polymer ?
#
loop_
_entity_poly.entity_id
_entity_poly.type
_entity_poly.pdbx_seq_one_letter_code
_entity_poly.pdbx_strand_id
1 'polypeptide(L)'
;MADAYLIHITRIASKLAETIGKVKEGDRYKQQYRVLKEFFVKRYVTYDGRLSSDSQTAYALALKFGLLETPRQIEGALKRLEWLARLNKFKVGTGFAGTPVILDAFAENNAIAYAYRMLEEKANPSWLYPVSMGATTIWERWDSMLPDGSINPGT
;
A
#
# COMPACT_ATOMS: atom_id res chain seq x y z
N MET A 1 8.38 -6.39 -0.67
CA MET A 1 6.92 -6.65 -0.68
C MET A 1 6.55 -7.85 0.17
N ALA A 2 7.08 -9.04 -0.09
CA ALA A 2 6.79 -10.25 0.70
C ALA A 2 7.01 -10.05 2.21
N ASP A 3 8.14 -9.47 2.61
CA ASP A 3 8.45 -9.22 4.03
C ASP A 3 7.43 -8.29 4.70
N ALA A 4 6.92 -7.27 4.00
CA ALA A 4 5.90 -6.38 4.54
C ALA A 4 4.60 -7.13 4.87
N TYR A 5 4.16 -8.01 3.97
CA TYR A 5 2.99 -8.86 4.20
C TYR A 5 3.24 -9.90 5.28
N LEU A 6 4.42 -10.52 5.34
CA LEU A 6 4.78 -11.45 6.40
C LEU A 6 4.65 -10.81 7.78
N ILE A 7 5.18 -9.59 7.95
CA ILE A 7 5.07 -8.84 9.20
C ILE A 7 3.62 -8.54 9.53
N HIS A 8 2.85 -8.07 8.54
CA HIS A 8 1.44 -7.73 8.72
C HIS A 8 0.60 -8.95 9.13
N ILE A 9 0.76 -10.09 8.45
CA ILE A 9 0.05 -11.34 8.77
C ILE A 9 0.45 -11.86 10.15
N THR A 10 1.74 -11.78 10.51
CA THR A 10 2.21 -12.18 11.83
C THR A 10 1.57 -11.34 12.95
N ARG A 11 1.39 -10.02 12.72
CA ARG A 11 0.66 -9.15 13.64
C ARG A 11 -0.81 -9.53 13.76
N ILE A 12 -1.46 -9.86 12.65
CA ILE A 12 -2.86 -10.31 12.64
C ILE A 12 -2.97 -11.65 13.40
N ALA A 13 -2.06 -12.61 13.15
CA ALA A 13 -2.05 -13.88 13.83
C ALA A 13 -1.90 -13.74 15.36
N SER A 14 -1.08 -12.79 15.83
CA SER A 14 -0.97 -12.48 17.27
C SER A 14 -2.32 -12.03 17.84
N LYS A 15 -2.98 -11.06 17.18
CA LYS A 15 -4.29 -10.55 17.62
C LYS A 15 -5.38 -11.63 17.61
N LEU A 16 -5.41 -12.44 16.56
CA LEU A 16 -6.38 -13.55 16.46
C LEU A 16 -6.17 -14.57 17.58
N ALA A 17 -4.92 -14.96 17.85
CA ALA A 17 -4.59 -15.89 18.93
C ALA A 17 -5.03 -15.34 20.30
N GLU A 18 -4.78 -14.06 20.58
CA GLU A 18 -5.25 -13.39 21.78
C GLU A 18 -6.78 -13.42 21.89
N THR A 19 -7.50 -13.09 20.80
CA THR A 19 -8.96 -13.04 20.76
C THR A 19 -9.62 -14.40 21.06
N ILE A 20 -9.01 -15.50 20.60
CA ILE A 20 -9.52 -16.87 20.84
C ILE A 20 -8.94 -17.53 22.10
N GLY A 21 -8.28 -16.75 22.98
CA GLY A 21 -7.75 -17.21 24.26
C GLY A 21 -6.46 -18.03 24.19
N LYS A 22 -5.80 -18.09 23.03
CA LYS A 22 -4.50 -18.78 22.87
C LYS A 22 -3.33 -17.84 23.19
N VAL A 23 -3.22 -17.47 24.48
CA VAL A 23 -2.28 -16.44 24.95
C VAL A 23 -0.83 -16.77 24.60
N LYS A 24 -0.38 -18.01 24.81
CA LYS A 24 1.02 -18.42 24.53
C LYS A 24 1.36 -18.27 23.04
N GLU A 25 0.47 -18.64 22.15
CA GLU A 25 0.63 -18.47 20.71
C GLU A 25 0.59 -16.99 20.33
N GLY A 26 -0.28 -16.21 20.94
CA GLY A 26 -0.34 -14.77 20.79
C GLY A 26 0.98 -14.09 21.14
N ASP A 27 1.56 -14.41 22.28
CA ASP A 27 2.85 -13.87 22.72
C ASP A 27 4.00 -14.28 21.78
N ARG A 28 3.99 -15.53 21.31
CA ARG A 28 4.98 -16.01 20.33
C ARG A 28 4.93 -15.21 19.03
N TYR A 29 3.72 -15.01 18.45
CA TYR A 29 3.57 -14.22 17.23
C TYR A 29 3.90 -12.74 17.45
N LYS A 30 3.59 -12.19 18.63
CA LYS A 30 3.94 -10.82 19.01
C LYS A 30 5.46 -10.61 19.05
N GLN A 31 6.18 -11.55 19.62
CA GLN A 31 7.64 -11.52 19.63
C GLN A 31 8.20 -11.65 18.22
N GLN A 32 7.68 -12.57 17.42
CA GLN A 32 8.11 -12.76 16.03
C GLN A 32 7.85 -11.50 15.19
N TYR A 33 6.69 -10.86 15.34
CA TYR A 33 6.37 -9.58 14.70
C TYR A 33 7.41 -8.49 15.00
N ARG A 34 7.82 -8.36 16.27
CA ARG A 34 8.83 -7.37 16.68
C ARG A 34 10.17 -7.61 15.97
N VAL A 35 10.65 -8.83 16.00
CA VAL A 35 11.91 -9.23 15.35
C VAL A 35 11.86 -8.97 13.85
N LEU A 36 10.78 -9.40 13.18
CA LEU A 36 10.62 -9.20 11.73
C LEU A 36 10.55 -7.72 11.35
N LYS A 37 9.84 -6.90 12.14
CA LYS A 37 9.74 -5.46 11.91
C LYS A 37 11.10 -4.77 12.08
N GLU A 38 11.85 -5.10 13.11
CA GLU A 38 13.20 -4.58 13.36
C GLU A 38 14.14 -4.90 12.19
N PHE A 39 14.13 -6.16 11.72
CA PHE A 39 14.86 -6.55 10.51
C PHE A 39 14.45 -5.77 9.27
N PHE A 40 13.16 -5.55 9.08
CA PHE A 40 12.64 -4.78 7.96
C PHE A 40 13.19 -3.36 7.97
N VAL A 41 13.11 -2.68 9.11
CA VAL A 41 13.60 -1.31 9.25
C VAL A 41 15.10 -1.25 8.99
N LYS A 42 15.88 -2.11 9.63
CA LYS A 42 17.34 -2.17 9.47
C LYS A 42 17.77 -2.42 8.01
N ARG A 43 17.01 -3.24 7.28
CA ARG A 43 17.38 -3.67 5.93
C ARG A 43 16.88 -2.72 4.83
N TYR A 44 15.71 -2.12 5.00
CA TYR A 44 15.00 -1.45 3.92
C TYR A 44 14.70 0.03 4.14
N VAL A 45 14.88 0.55 5.36
CA VAL A 45 14.45 1.91 5.72
C VAL A 45 15.66 2.75 6.12
N THR A 46 15.79 3.91 5.51
CA THR A 46 16.81 4.90 5.93
C THR A 46 16.35 5.67 7.18
N TYR A 47 17.25 6.42 7.78
CA TYR A 47 16.97 7.27 8.94
C TYR A 47 15.83 8.28 8.70
N ASP A 48 15.71 8.78 7.47
CA ASP A 48 14.70 9.76 7.05
C ASP A 48 13.46 9.13 6.38
N GLY A 49 13.29 7.80 6.46
CA GLY A 49 12.09 7.09 5.99
C GLY A 49 12.08 6.77 4.49
N ARG A 50 13.22 6.90 3.80
CA ARG A 50 13.31 6.37 2.43
C ARG A 50 13.37 4.86 2.45
N LEU A 51 12.72 4.24 1.48
CA LEU A 51 12.74 2.79 1.30
C LEU A 51 13.69 2.40 0.17
N SER A 52 14.31 1.23 0.29
CA SER A 52 15.19 0.69 -0.75
C SER A 52 14.45 0.45 -2.08
N SER A 53 13.15 0.21 -2.03
CA SER A 53 12.26 0.20 -3.21
C SER A 53 11.50 1.52 -3.26
N ASP A 54 11.85 2.41 -4.18
CA ASP A 54 11.28 3.75 -4.31
C ASP A 54 10.02 3.73 -5.18
N SER A 55 8.95 3.07 -4.70
CA SER A 55 7.70 2.89 -5.43
C SER A 55 6.47 3.20 -4.57
N GLN A 56 5.36 3.63 -5.22
CA GLN A 56 4.10 3.85 -4.51
C GLN A 56 3.70 2.65 -3.65
N THR A 57 3.86 1.42 -4.17
CA THR A 57 3.56 0.17 -3.45
C THR A 57 4.37 0.05 -2.16
N ALA A 58 5.68 0.29 -2.21
CA ALA A 58 6.56 0.11 -1.06
C ALA A 58 6.18 1.06 0.08
N TYR A 59 5.97 2.34 -0.23
CA TYR A 59 5.57 3.33 0.78
C TYR A 59 4.15 3.12 1.29
N ALA A 60 3.21 2.76 0.42
CA ALA A 60 1.84 2.46 0.83
C ALA A 60 1.79 1.30 1.83
N LEU A 61 2.51 0.20 1.57
CA LEU A 61 2.61 -0.93 2.48
C LEU A 61 3.29 -0.56 3.79
N ALA A 62 4.41 0.18 3.73
CA ALA A 62 5.15 0.56 4.94
C ALA A 62 4.31 1.45 5.88
N LEU A 63 3.58 2.41 5.33
CA LEU A 63 2.70 3.30 6.07
C LEU A 63 1.47 2.55 6.61
N LYS A 64 0.71 1.87 5.74
CA LYS A 64 -0.52 1.17 6.13
C LYS A 64 -0.29 0.05 7.13
N PHE A 65 0.78 -0.70 6.99
CA PHE A 65 1.08 -1.81 7.91
C PHE A 65 1.84 -1.37 9.17
N GLY A 66 2.19 -0.08 9.29
CA GLY A 66 2.88 0.47 10.44
C GLY A 66 4.29 -0.11 10.59
N LEU A 67 5.03 -0.25 9.50
CA LEU A 67 6.36 -0.87 9.49
C LEU A 67 7.48 0.11 9.89
N LEU A 68 7.19 1.41 9.89
CA LEU A 68 8.14 2.46 10.28
C LEU A 68 8.13 2.63 11.81
N GLU A 69 9.26 3.07 12.37
CA GLU A 69 9.43 3.11 13.83
C GLU A 69 9.36 4.52 14.40
N THR A 70 9.85 5.51 13.67
CA THR A 70 9.96 6.88 14.18
C THR A 70 9.03 7.85 13.44
N PRO A 71 8.56 8.91 14.11
CA PRO A 71 7.78 9.96 13.44
C PRO A 71 8.50 10.54 12.21
N ARG A 72 9.82 10.68 12.28
CA ARG A 72 10.64 11.15 11.16
C ARG A 72 10.59 10.21 9.96
N GLN A 73 10.66 8.90 10.20
CA GLN A 73 10.53 7.92 9.13
C GLN A 73 9.14 7.94 8.51
N ILE A 74 8.09 8.04 9.31
CA ILE A 74 6.70 8.12 8.85
C ILE A 74 6.50 9.37 7.97
N GLU A 75 6.94 10.53 8.46
CA GLU A 75 6.85 11.79 7.73
C GLU A 75 7.63 11.76 6.40
N GLY A 76 8.85 11.23 6.42
CA GLY A 76 9.68 11.12 5.22
C GLY A 76 9.10 10.16 4.19
N ALA A 77 8.58 9.02 4.63
CA ALA A 77 7.91 8.05 3.78
C ALA A 77 6.63 8.63 3.16
N LEU A 78 5.83 9.35 3.95
CA LEU A 78 4.62 10.02 3.48
C LEU A 78 4.95 11.08 2.43
N LYS A 79 5.88 11.98 2.71
CA LYS A 79 6.34 13.00 1.75
C LYS A 79 6.83 12.38 0.43
N ARG A 80 7.48 11.22 0.52
CA ARG A 80 7.92 10.53 -0.69
C ARG A 80 6.77 9.91 -1.45
N LEU A 81 5.80 9.29 -0.76
CA LEU A 81 4.59 8.76 -1.39
C LEU A 81 3.77 9.88 -2.08
N GLU A 82 3.61 11.02 -1.42
CA GLU A 82 2.98 12.21 -1.99
C GLU A 82 3.70 12.70 -3.27
N TRP A 83 5.03 12.74 -3.23
CA TRP A 83 5.84 13.13 -4.38
C TRP A 83 5.67 12.15 -5.55
N LEU A 84 5.69 10.84 -5.28
CA LEU A 84 5.46 9.79 -6.28
C LEU A 84 4.06 9.86 -6.88
N ALA A 85 3.04 10.18 -6.07
CA ALA A 85 1.68 10.38 -6.56
C ALA A 85 1.59 11.58 -7.51
N ARG A 86 2.20 12.72 -7.15
CA ARG A 86 2.26 13.90 -8.03
C ARG A 86 3.05 13.63 -9.31
N LEU A 87 4.22 12.99 -9.19
CA LEU A 87 5.05 12.62 -10.35
C LEU A 87 4.27 11.77 -11.34
N ASN A 88 3.48 10.84 -10.84
CA ASN A 88 2.62 9.97 -11.64
C ASN A 88 1.25 10.60 -11.97
N LYS A 89 1.08 11.92 -11.79
CA LYS A 89 -0.15 12.66 -12.07
C LYS A 89 -1.37 12.04 -11.38
N PHE A 90 -1.20 11.57 -10.14
CA PHE A 90 -2.20 10.89 -9.31
C PHE A 90 -2.74 9.57 -9.87
N LYS A 91 -2.10 9.03 -10.89
CA LYS A 91 -2.44 7.71 -11.42
C LYS A 91 -2.00 6.59 -10.48
N VAL A 92 -2.69 5.46 -10.56
CA VAL A 92 -2.37 4.27 -9.77
C VAL A 92 -1.07 3.66 -10.26
N GLY A 93 -0.01 3.82 -9.49
CA GLY A 93 1.32 3.25 -9.76
C GLY A 93 1.61 1.99 -8.94
N THR A 94 0.57 1.33 -8.46
CA THR A 94 0.66 0.11 -7.65
C THR A 94 0.11 -1.09 -8.43
N GLY A 95 0.70 -2.26 -8.19
CA GLY A 95 0.10 -3.53 -8.63
C GLY A 95 -0.90 -4.05 -7.58
N PHE A 96 -1.38 -5.28 -7.74
CA PHE A 96 -2.38 -5.92 -6.87
C PHE A 96 -2.07 -5.82 -5.38
N ALA A 97 -0.80 -5.88 -5.01
CA ALA A 97 -0.38 -5.83 -3.61
C ALA A 97 -0.48 -4.43 -2.98
N GLY A 98 -0.42 -3.37 -3.76
CA GLY A 98 -0.42 -2.00 -3.24
C GLY A 98 -1.73 -1.25 -3.45
N THR A 99 -2.46 -1.58 -4.50
CA THR A 99 -3.73 -0.91 -4.85
C THR A 99 -4.76 -0.92 -3.72
N PRO A 100 -4.99 -2.02 -2.99
CA PRO A 100 -5.97 -2.04 -1.90
C PRO A 100 -5.63 -1.17 -0.70
N VAL A 101 -4.37 -0.75 -0.57
CA VAL A 101 -3.89 -0.08 0.65
C VAL A 101 -3.42 1.37 0.44
N ILE A 102 -3.25 1.82 -0.80
CA ILE A 102 -2.65 3.13 -1.07
C ILE A 102 -3.53 4.29 -0.61
N LEU A 103 -4.84 4.20 -0.81
CA LEU A 103 -5.77 5.25 -0.36
C LEU A 103 -5.81 5.34 1.16
N ASP A 104 -5.84 4.19 1.84
CA ASP A 104 -5.77 4.12 3.30
C ASP A 104 -4.43 4.66 3.82
N ALA A 105 -3.33 4.35 3.14
CA ALA A 105 -2.01 4.86 3.53
C ALA A 105 -1.96 6.39 3.56
N PHE A 106 -2.61 7.06 2.61
CA PHE A 106 -2.77 8.51 2.64
C PHE A 106 -3.74 8.98 3.72
N ALA A 107 -4.94 8.38 3.80
CA ALA A 107 -6.00 8.82 4.70
C ALA A 107 -5.60 8.70 6.17
N GLU A 108 -4.99 7.60 6.56
CA GLU A 108 -4.57 7.33 7.94
C GLU A 108 -3.33 8.15 8.38
N ASN A 109 -2.63 8.77 7.43
CA ASN A 109 -1.46 9.61 7.69
C ASN A 109 -1.73 11.11 7.41
N ASN A 110 -2.97 11.58 7.55
CA ASN A 110 -3.39 12.97 7.39
C ASN A 110 -3.17 13.57 5.98
N ALA A 111 -3.11 12.74 4.96
CA ALA A 111 -2.94 13.14 3.55
C ALA A 111 -4.14 12.77 2.69
N ILE A 112 -5.35 12.81 3.25
CA ILE A 112 -6.59 12.37 2.61
C ILE A 112 -6.87 13.07 1.26
N ALA A 113 -6.41 14.31 1.08
CA ALA A 113 -6.53 15.02 -0.18
C ALA A 113 -5.83 14.31 -1.35
N TYR A 114 -4.73 13.60 -1.09
CA TYR A 114 -4.05 12.78 -2.10
C TYR A 114 -4.86 11.55 -2.47
N ALA A 115 -5.52 10.92 -1.49
CA ALA A 115 -6.41 9.79 -1.73
C ALA A 115 -7.57 10.18 -2.66
N TYR A 116 -8.24 11.31 -2.37
CA TYR A 116 -9.31 11.82 -3.22
C TYR A 116 -8.82 12.18 -4.62
N ARG A 117 -7.68 12.88 -4.73
CA ARG A 117 -7.11 13.21 -6.04
C ARG A 117 -6.78 11.98 -6.88
N MET A 118 -6.30 10.90 -6.26
CA MET A 118 -6.07 9.63 -6.95
C MET A 118 -7.39 8.96 -7.34
N LEU A 119 -8.40 9.00 -6.46
CA LEU A 119 -9.70 8.40 -6.71
C LEU A 119 -10.44 9.11 -7.86
N GLU A 120 -10.31 10.44 -7.95
CA GLU A 120 -10.95 11.29 -8.97
C GLU A 120 -10.21 11.29 -10.32
N GLU A 121 -9.02 10.68 -10.42
CA GLU A 121 -8.28 10.59 -11.69
C GLU A 121 -9.04 9.72 -12.68
N LYS A 122 -9.19 10.22 -13.92
CA LYS A 122 -9.94 9.56 -14.99
C LYS A 122 -9.05 8.91 -16.05
N ALA A 123 -7.78 9.33 -16.14
CA ALA A 123 -6.87 8.78 -17.13
C ALA A 123 -6.25 7.47 -16.63
N ASN A 124 -6.16 6.47 -17.50
CA ASN A 124 -5.54 5.17 -17.20
C ASN A 124 -4.07 5.32 -16.75
N PRO A 125 -3.64 4.59 -15.71
CA PRO A 125 -4.38 3.70 -14.81
C PRO A 125 -5.06 4.46 -13.65
N SER A 126 -6.36 4.28 -13.48
CA SER A 126 -7.16 4.90 -12.40
C SER A 126 -8.44 4.14 -12.14
N TRP A 127 -9.08 4.37 -10.98
CA TRP A 127 -10.39 3.76 -10.67
C TRP A 127 -11.51 4.25 -11.56
N LEU A 128 -11.47 5.52 -12.00
CA LEU A 128 -12.54 6.09 -12.83
C LEU A 128 -12.37 5.81 -14.33
N TYR A 129 -11.19 5.39 -14.79
CA TYR A 129 -11.03 5.01 -16.20
C TYR A 129 -11.96 3.87 -16.62
N PRO A 130 -11.98 2.70 -15.94
CA PRO A 130 -12.96 1.65 -16.25
C PRO A 130 -14.40 2.13 -16.17
N VAL A 131 -14.74 2.93 -15.16
CA VAL A 131 -16.09 3.51 -15.03
C VAL A 131 -16.46 4.38 -16.23
N SER A 132 -15.55 5.24 -16.70
CA SER A 132 -15.76 6.08 -17.88
C SER A 132 -15.90 5.26 -19.18
N MET A 133 -15.35 4.06 -19.19
CA MET A 133 -15.49 3.10 -20.31
C MET A 133 -16.72 2.20 -20.17
N GLY A 134 -17.61 2.44 -19.20
CA GLY A 134 -18.86 1.70 -19.02
C GLY A 134 -18.73 0.40 -18.21
N ALA A 135 -17.64 0.23 -17.45
CA ALA A 135 -17.48 -0.94 -16.60
C ALA A 135 -18.55 -1.00 -15.50
N THR A 136 -19.10 -2.18 -15.31
CA THR A 136 -20.05 -2.49 -14.22
C THR A 136 -19.41 -3.31 -13.09
N THR A 137 -18.17 -3.75 -13.29
CA THR A 137 -17.36 -4.50 -12.34
C THR A 137 -15.93 -3.95 -12.34
N ILE A 138 -15.12 -4.33 -11.34
CA ILE A 138 -13.69 -4.07 -11.35
C ILE A 138 -13.02 -4.99 -12.36
N TRP A 139 -12.25 -4.43 -13.26
CA TRP A 139 -11.48 -5.16 -14.24
C TRP A 139 -10.18 -5.70 -13.64
N GLU A 140 -9.66 -6.80 -14.18
CA GLU A 140 -8.36 -7.34 -13.79
C GLU A 140 -7.22 -6.37 -14.10
N ARG A 141 -7.31 -5.71 -15.26
CA ARG A 141 -6.39 -4.65 -15.67
C ARG A 141 -7.14 -3.33 -15.82
N TRP A 142 -6.49 -2.23 -15.47
CA TRP A 142 -7.05 -0.89 -15.63
C TRP A 142 -7.44 -0.56 -17.07
N ASP A 143 -6.71 -1.12 -18.05
CA ASP A 143 -6.86 -0.94 -19.50
C ASP A 143 -7.41 -2.18 -20.20
N SER A 144 -8.26 -2.99 -19.57
CA SER A 144 -8.91 -4.14 -20.22
C SER A 144 -9.70 -3.74 -21.46
N MET A 145 -10.23 -2.53 -21.48
CA MET A 145 -10.77 -1.89 -22.70
C MET A 145 -9.90 -0.67 -23.05
N LEU A 146 -9.50 -0.58 -24.29
CA LEU A 146 -8.72 0.55 -24.83
C LEU A 146 -9.63 1.76 -25.12
N PRO A 147 -9.07 2.99 -25.26
CA PRO A 147 -9.87 4.19 -25.51
C PRO A 147 -10.76 4.14 -26.76
N ASP A 148 -10.41 3.31 -27.75
CA ASP A 148 -11.20 3.10 -28.96
C ASP A 148 -12.34 2.07 -28.78
N GLY A 149 -12.50 1.50 -27.56
CA GLY A 149 -13.52 0.51 -27.23
C GLY A 149 -13.11 -0.92 -27.52
N SER A 150 -11.93 -1.18 -28.07
CA SER A 150 -11.42 -2.53 -28.29
C SER A 150 -10.94 -3.18 -26.99
N ILE A 151 -10.99 -4.50 -26.93
CA ILE A 151 -10.45 -5.27 -25.81
C ILE A 151 -8.93 -5.31 -25.90
N ASN A 152 -8.25 -5.06 -24.81
CA ASN A 152 -6.80 -5.15 -24.74
C ASN A 152 -6.35 -6.62 -24.94
N PRO A 153 -5.50 -6.93 -25.94
CA PRO A 153 -5.07 -8.30 -26.21
C PRO A 153 -4.32 -8.98 -25.07
N GLY A 154 -3.84 -8.21 -24.11
CA GLY A 154 -3.14 -8.72 -22.92
C GLY A 154 -4.05 -9.01 -21.72
N THR A 155 -5.36 -9.00 -21.93
CA THR A 155 -6.36 -9.25 -20.87
C THR A 155 -6.75 -10.71 -20.86
#